data_f16c3cc17105726be9226e2d88b73739
#
_entry.id   f16c3cc17105726be9226e2d88b73739
#
_cell.length_a   1.000
_cell.length_b   1.000
_cell.length_c   1.000
_cell.angle_alpha   90.00
_cell.angle_beta   90.00
_cell.angle_gamma   90.00
#
_symmetry.space_group_name_H-M   'P 1'
#
loop_
_entity.id
_entity.type
_entity.pdbx_description
1 polymer ?
#
loop_
_entity_poly.entity_id
_entity_poly.type
_entity_poly.pdbx_seq_one_letter_code
_entity_poly.pdbx_strand_id
1 'polypeptide(L)'
;MTARKNDQALLGEWHQLAGRHAVVVSALERSLEVNHGLGLKEFEVLERLASSEASECRMQELTEVTHLSQSALSRLVGRLEAEGLVTRAICASDRRGIYAHITDAGRTRYEEARPTHRAVLAETLSA
;
A
#
# COMPACT_ATOMS: atom_id res chain seq x y z
N MET A 1 12.00 18.73 34.20
CA MET A 1 12.20 19.43 32.93
C MET A 1 12.68 18.45 31.88
N THR A 2 11.93 18.30 30.82
CA THR A 2 12.33 17.38 29.75
C THR A 2 13.34 18.08 28.85
N ALA A 3 14.52 17.50 28.72
CA ALA A 3 15.52 18.05 27.82
C ALA A 3 15.07 17.91 26.39
N ARG A 4 15.11 19.00 25.67
CA ARG A 4 14.87 18.97 24.22
C ARG A 4 16.09 18.38 23.53
N LYS A 5 15.86 17.53 22.56
CA LYS A 5 16.94 17.09 21.69
C LYS A 5 17.40 18.29 20.87
N ASN A 6 18.69 18.41 20.69
CA ASN A 6 19.23 19.47 19.84
C ASN A 6 18.99 19.14 18.37
N ASP A 7 19.20 20.14 17.51
CA ASP A 7 18.92 20.00 16.08
C ASP A 7 19.72 18.87 15.43
N GLN A 8 20.98 18.68 15.85
CA GLN A 8 21.81 17.62 15.29
C GLN A 8 21.28 16.23 15.64
N ALA A 9 20.81 16.05 16.88
CA ALA A 9 20.23 14.77 17.31
C ALA A 9 18.95 14.47 16.54
N LEU A 10 18.09 15.48 16.36
CA LEU A 10 16.85 15.33 15.58
C LEU A 10 17.14 15.03 14.13
N LEU A 11 18.10 15.72 13.54
CA LEU A 11 18.49 15.49 12.16
C LEU A 11 19.04 14.07 11.96
N GLY A 12 19.84 13.60 12.92
CA GLY A 12 20.37 12.24 12.91
C GLY A 12 19.26 11.19 12.98
N GLU A 13 18.29 11.37 13.86
CA GLU A 13 17.12 10.48 13.95
C GLU A 13 16.32 10.47 12.65
N TRP A 14 16.11 11.64 12.09
CA TRP A 14 15.39 11.76 10.82
C TRP A 14 16.11 10.99 9.70
N HIS A 15 17.42 11.19 9.58
CA HIS A 15 18.18 10.49 8.54
C HIS A 15 18.19 8.98 8.73
N GLN A 16 18.26 8.50 9.97
CA GLN A 16 18.19 7.07 10.27
C GLN A 16 16.83 6.50 9.88
N LEU A 17 15.77 7.18 10.25
CA LEU A 17 14.41 6.76 9.91
C LEU A 17 14.19 6.76 8.40
N ALA A 18 14.56 7.84 7.73
CA ALA A 18 14.41 7.96 6.29
C ALA A 18 15.23 6.91 5.55
N GLY A 19 16.46 6.66 5.98
CA GLY A 19 17.32 5.65 5.37
C GLY A 19 16.79 4.25 5.56
N ARG A 20 16.33 3.93 6.76
CA ARG A 20 15.73 2.62 7.05
C ARG A 20 14.46 2.41 6.23
N HIS A 21 13.61 3.42 6.17
CA HIS A 21 12.40 3.37 5.34
C HIS A 21 12.73 3.13 3.87
N ALA A 22 13.73 3.86 3.35
CA ALA A 22 14.13 3.71 1.95
C ALA A 22 14.62 2.29 1.63
N VAL A 23 15.39 1.68 2.54
CA VAL A 23 15.88 0.31 2.36
C VAL A 23 14.71 -0.68 2.31
N VAL A 24 13.77 -0.56 3.24
CA VAL A 24 12.61 -1.46 3.30
C VAL A 24 11.75 -1.32 2.05
N VAL A 25 11.42 -0.08 1.67
CA VAL A 25 10.58 0.19 0.51
C VAL A 25 11.24 -0.33 -0.78
N SER A 26 12.53 -0.06 -0.95
CA SER A 26 13.26 -0.50 -2.13
C SER A 26 13.27 -2.02 -2.25
N ALA A 27 13.49 -2.73 -1.14
CA ALA A 27 13.49 -4.18 -1.13
C ALA A 27 12.10 -4.76 -1.44
N LEU A 28 11.05 -4.17 -0.85
CA LEU A 28 9.67 -4.58 -1.13
C LEU A 28 9.31 -4.37 -2.60
N GLU A 29 9.61 -3.19 -3.13
CA GLU A 29 9.28 -2.87 -4.52
C GLU A 29 9.98 -3.81 -5.50
N ARG A 30 11.26 -4.06 -5.29
CA ARG A 30 12.01 -4.96 -6.15
C ARG A 30 11.44 -6.37 -6.14
N SER A 31 11.21 -6.91 -4.95
CA SER A 31 10.76 -8.29 -4.80
C SER A 31 9.34 -8.49 -5.34
N LEU A 32 8.44 -7.55 -5.06
CA LEU A 32 7.06 -7.63 -5.56
C LEU A 32 7.01 -7.47 -7.08
N GLU A 33 7.79 -6.55 -7.63
CA GLU A 33 7.80 -6.33 -9.07
C GLU A 33 8.38 -7.53 -9.81
N VAL A 34 9.53 -8.04 -9.37
CA VAL A 34 10.22 -9.14 -10.04
C VAL A 34 9.42 -10.43 -9.97
N ASN A 35 8.82 -10.72 -8.84
CA ASN A 35 8.16 -12.01 -8.62
C ASN A 35 6.66 -12.00 -8.92
N HIS A 36 6.01 -10.83 -8.87
CA HIS A 36 4.55 -10.75 -8.97
C HIS A 36 4.04 -9.67 -9.91
N GLY A 37 4.92 -8.83 -10.44
CA GLY A 37 4.51 -7.74 -11.31
C GLY A 37 3.65 -6.69 -10.61
N LEU A 38 3.83 -6.52 -9.30
CA LEU A 38 3.06 -5.57 -8.50
C LEU A 38 3.97 -4.50 -7.91
N GLY A 39 3.52 -3.25 -7.96
CA GLY A 39 4.13 -2.19 -7.17
C GLY A 39 3.75 -2.36 -5.70
N LEU A 40 4.54 -1.77 -4.80
CA LEU A 40 4.25 -1.83 -3.37
C LEU A 40 2.90 -1.22 -3.04
N LYS A 41 2.60 -0.04 -3.58
CA LYS A 41 1.31 0.61 -3.31
C LYS A 41 0.14 -0.15 -3.91
N GLU A 42 0.34 -0.79 -5.04
CA GLU A 42 -0.67 -1.68 -5.63
C GLU A 42 -0.95 -2.86 -4.70
N PHE A 43 0.10 -3.47 -4.16
CA PHE A 43 -0.05 -4.55 -3.18
C PHE A 43 -0.81 -4.08 -1.94
N GLU A 44 -0.48 -2.89 -1.43
CA GLU A 44 -1.15 -2.34 -0.24
C GLU A 44 -2.64 -2.11 -0.47
N VAL A 45 -3.02 -1.64 -1.66
CA VAL A 45 -4.43 -1.49 -2.02
C VAL A 45 -5.13 -2.86 -2.05
N LEU A 46 -4.53 -3.84 -2.70
CA LEU A 46 -5.11 -5.19 -2.77
C LEU A 46 -5.25 -5.81 -1.37
N GLU A 47 -4.26 -5.62 -0.51
CA GLU A 47 -4.29 -6.11 0.86
C GLU A 47 -5.44 -5.49 1.66
N ARG A 48 -5.60 -4.18 1.55
CA ARG A 48 -6.68 -3.49 2.26
C ARG A 48 -8.05 -3.98 1.79
N LEU A 49 -8.22 -4.13 0.49
CA LEU A 49 -9.48 -4.62 -0.08
C LEU A 49 -9.75 -6.07 0.32
N ALA A 50 -8.72 -6.91 0.27
CA ALA A 50 -8.87 -8.32 0.63
C ALA A 50 -9.24 -8.51 2.10
N SER A 51 -8.80 -7.61 2.98
CA SER A 51 -9.08 -7.69 4.42
C SER A 51 -10.34 -6.94 4.83
N SER A 52 -11.00 -6.25 3.91
CA SER A 52 -12.21 -5.47 4.20
C SER A 52 -13.46 -6.32 4.07
N GLU A 53 -14.51 -5.94 4.82
CA GLU A 53 -15.82 -6.56 4.65
C GLU A 53 -16.32 -6.34 3.23
N ALA A 54 -16.99 -7.34 2.67
CA ALA A 54 -17.50 -7.32 1.31
C ALA A 54 -16.41 -7.09 0.25
N SER A 55 -15.13 -7.20 0.60
CA SER A 55 -13.99 -7.04 -0.30
C SER A 55 -13.95 -5.66 -0.97
N GLU A 56 -14.46 -4.64 -0.28
CA GLU A 56 -14.52 -3.29 -0.83
C GLU A 56 -14.12 -2.24 0.19
N CYS A 57 -13.74 -1.08 -0.30
CA CYS A 57 -13.28 0.03 0.53
C CYS A 57 -13.50 1.34 -0.23
N ARG A 58 -13.79 2.39 0.51
CA ARG A 58 -13.88 3.72 -0.10
C ARG A 58 -12.50 4.16 -0.59
N MET A 59 -12.48 4.85 -1.73
CA MET A 59 -11.23 5.40 -2.26
C MET A 59 -10.53 6.29 -1.24
N GLN A 60 -11.27 7.06 -0.46
CA GLN A 60 -10.70 7.93 0.56
C GLN A 60 -9.94 7.12 1.63
N GLU A 61 -10.47 5.98 2.05
CA GLU A 61 -9.78 5.11 3.01
C GLU A 61 -8.47 4.56 2.44
N LEU A 62 -8.44 4.29 1.14
CA LEU A 62 -7.23 3.82 0.48
C LEU A 62 -6.13 4.89 0.43
N THR A 63 -6.49 6.18 0.39
CA THR A 63 -5.48 7.25 0.49
C THR A 63 -4.81 7.24 1.86
N GLU A 64 -5.56 6.94 2.91
CA GLU A 64 -5.02 6.88 4.27
C GLU A 64 -4.02 5.73 4.44
N VAL A 65 -4.33 4.58 3.87
CA VAL A 65 -3.48 3.39 3.95
C VAL A 65 -2.19 3.56 3.13
N THR A 66 -2.32 4.10 1.93
CA THR A 66 -1.20 4.19 0.99
C THR A 66 -0.39 5.47 1.13
N HIS A 67 -0.94 6.47 1.80
CA HIS A 67 -0.36 7.82 1.89
C HIS A 67 -0.20 8.50 0.52
N LEU A 68 -1.00 8.09 -0.45
CA LEU A 68 -1.03 8.71 -1.77
C LEU A 68 -2.06 9.83 -1.81
N SER A 69 -1.85 10.79 -2.71
CA SER A 69 -2.88 11.78 -3.02
C SER A 69 -4.05 11.10 -3.71
N GLN A 70 -5.22 11.74 -3.71
CA GLN A 70 -6.39 11.21 -4.39
C GLN A 70 -6.13 10.99 -5.88
N SER A 71 -5.45 11.92 -6.54
CA SER A 71 -5.16 11.78 -7.96
C SER A 71 -4.18 10.64 -8.24
N ALA A 72 -3.15 10.47 -7.41
CA ALA A 72 -2.21 9.36 -7.55
C ALA A 72 -2.90 8.02 -7.30
N LEU A 73 -3.74 7.94 -6.27
CA LEU A 73 -4.50 6.73 -5.99
C LEU A 73 -5.46 6.40 -7.13
N SER A 74 -6.16 7.39 -7.66
CA SER A 74 -7.09 7.18 -8.76
C SER A 74 -6.39 6.58 -9.98
N ARG A 75 -5.20 7.07 -10.31
CA ARG A 75 -4.40 6.51 -11.41
C ARG A 75 -3.95 5.09 -11.13
N LEU A 76 -3.52 4.83 -9.89
CA LEU A 76 -3.09 3.49 -9.48
C LEU A 76 -4.24 2.49 -9.57
N VAL A 77 -5.40 2.86 -9.04
CA VAL A 77 -6.59 1.99 -9.10
C VAL A 77 -7.03 1.80 -10.55
N GLY A 78 -6.91 2.83 -11.40
CA GLY A 78 -7.17 2.70 -12.84
C GLY A 78 -6.29 1.66 -13.50
N ARG A 79 -5.02 1.59 -13.14
CA ARG A 79 -4.12 0.54 -13.65
C ARG A 79 -4.54 -0.85 -13.16
N LEU A 80 -4.92 -0.96 -11.89
CA LEU A 80 -5.41 -2.24 -11.35
C LEU A 80 -6.72 -2.68 -12.03
N GLU A 81 -7.60 -1.73 -12.35
CA GLU A 81 -8.80 -2.03 -13.12
C GLU A 81 -8.46 -2.55 -14.52
N ALA A 82 -7.51 -1.91 -15.19
CA ALA A 82 -7.09 -2.30 -16.52
C ALA A 82 -6.54 -3.74 -16.54
N GLU A 83 -5.93 -4.17 -15.42
CA GLU A 83 -5.44 -5.53 -15.27
C GLU A 83 -6.51 -6.50 -14.77
N GLY A 84 -7.71 -6.02 -14.49
CA GLY A 84 -8.80 -6.87 -14.01
C GLY A 84 -8.71 -7.26 -12.53
N LEU A 85 -7.90 -6.56 -11.75
CA LEU A 85 -7.66 -6.91 -10.34
C LEU A 85 -8.63 -6.20 -9.37
N VAL A 86 -9.16 -5.05 -9.77
CA VAL A 86 -10.17 -4.31 -9.01
C VAL A 86 -11.23 -3.75 -9.95
N THR A 87 -12.38 -3.39 -9.37
CA THR A 87 -13.42 -2.61 -10.06
C THR A 87 -13.75 -1.40 -9.21
N ARG A 88 -14.21 -0.32 -9.84
CA ARG A 88 -14.72 0.86 -9.15
C ARG A 88 -16.23 0.93 -9.33
N ALA A 89 -16.92 1.34 -8.26
CA ALA A 89 -18.35 1.51 -8.30
C ALA A 89 -18.75 2.67 -7.39
N ILE A 90 -19.85 3.32 -7.75
CA ILE A 90 -20.49 4.32 -6.89
C ILE A 90 -21.52 3.57 -6.08
N CYS A 91 -21.45 3.69 -4.75
CA CYS A 91 -22.45 3.06 -3.89
C CYS A 91 -23.79 3.80 -4.03
N ALA A 92 -24.87 3.06 -4.28
CA ALA A 92 -26.20 3.63 -4.45
C ALA A 92 -26.70 4.35 -3.20
N SER A 93 -26.25 3.92 -2.04
CA SER A 93 -26.65 4.52 -0.74
C SER A 93 -25.78 5.73 -0.34
N ASP A 94 -24.65 5.94 -1.03
CA ASP A 94 -23.75 7.04 -0.74
C ASP A 94 -23.28 7.66 -2.06
N ARG A 95 -23.98 8.68 -2.49
CA ARG A 95 -23.71 9.36 -3.77
C ARG A 95 -22.36 10.07 -3.83
N ARG A 96 -21.69 10.22 -2.68
CA ARG A 96 -20.39 10.92 -2.61
C ARG A 96 -19.22 9.96 -2.65
N GLY A 97 -19.48 8.67 -2.46
CA GLY A 97 -18.42 7.69 -2.30
C GLY A 97 -18.18 6.89 -3.55
N ILE A 98 -16.92 6.86 -3.98
CA ILE A 98 -16.45 5.89 -4.96
C ILE A 98 -15.78 4.77 -4.17
N TYR A 99 -16.18 3.54 -4.45
CA TYR A 99 -15.65 2.35 -3.82
C TYR A 99 -14.79 1.58 -4.81
N ALA A 100 -13.73 0.98 -4.29
CA ALA A 100 -12.97 -0.02 -5.02
C ALA A 100 -13.32 -1.39 -4.46
N HIS A 101 -13.42 -2.37 -5.32
CA HIS A 101 -13.77 -3.74 -4.97
C HIS A 101 -12.73 -4.67 -5.58
N ILE A 102 -12.20 -5.61 -4.80
CA ILE A 102 -11.23 -6.57 -5.31
C ILE A 102 -11.94 -7.67 -6.08
N THR A 103 -11.40 -8.06 -7.23
CA THR A 103 -11.91 -9.17 -8.03
C THR A 103 -11.30 -10.49 -7.53
N ASP A 104 -11.82 -11.61 -8.02
CA ASP A 104 -11.21 -12.90 -7.71
C ASP A 104 -9.76 -12.97 -8.20
N ALA A 105 -9.49 -12.40 -9.38
CA ALA A 105 -8.12 -12.32 -9.90
C ALA A 105 -7.23 -11.46 -9.01
N GLY A 106 -7.77 -10.35 -8.50
CA GLY A 106 -7.03 -9.49 -7.58
C GLY A 106 -6.71 -10.20 -6.27
N ARG A 107 -7.67 -10.93 -5.74
CA ARG A 107 -7.47 -11.70 -4.50
C ARG A 107 -6.40 -12.77 -4.69
N THR A 108 -6.44 -13.49 -5.80
CA THR A 108 -5.42 -14.51 -6.12
C THR A 108 -4.03 -13.88 -6.22
N ARG A 109 -3.92 -12.74 -6.91
CA ARG A 109 -2.65 -12.04 -7.05
C ARG A 109 -2.12 -11.61 -5.68
N TYR A 110 -3.00 -11.06 -4.84
CA TYR A 110 -2.64 -10.67 -3.48
C TYR A 110 -2.15 -11.87 -2.66
N GLU A 111 -2.90 -12.96 -2.66
CA GLU A 111 -2.55 -14.14 -1.88
C GLU A 111 -1.20 -14.74 -2.29
N GLU A 112 -0.90 -14.73 -3.58
CA GLU A 112 0.38 -15.19 -4.09
C GLU A 112 1.54 -14.26 -3.68
N ALA A 113 1.29 -12.96 -3.66
CA ALA A 113 2.32 -11.96 -3.33
C ALA A 113 2.56 -11.80 -1.84
N ARG A 114 1.57 -12.13 -1.01
CA ARG A 114 1.65 -11.91 0.44
C ARG A 114 2.86 -12.57 1.10
N PRO A 115 3.18 -13.85 0.84
CA PRO A 115 4.36 -14.45 1.46
C PRO A 115 5.66 -13.74 1.08
N THR A 116 5.78 -13.27 -0.16
CA THR A 116 6.94 -12.50 -0.61
C THR A 116 7.07 -11.20 0.18
N HIS A 117 5.96 -10.47 0.30
CA HIS A 117 5.93 -9.23 1.07
C HIS A 117 6.37 -9.46 2.52
N ARG A 118 5.81 -10.46 3.19
CA ARG A 118 6.11 -10.77 4.58
C ARG A 118 7.56 -11.22 4.77
N ALA A 119 8.10 -11.99 3.83
CA ALA A 119 9.50 -12.44 3.90
C ALA A 119 10.46 -11.24 3.83
N VAL A 120 10.19 -10.28 2.94
CA VAL A 120 11.01 -9.07 2.83
C VAL A 120 10.93 -8.24 4.11
N LEU A 121 9.73 -8.07 4.68
CA LEU A 121 9.59 -7.38 5.96
C LEU A 121 10.40 -8.04 7.06
N ALA A 122 10.36 -9.37 7.15
CA ALA A 122 11.11 -10.10 8.15
C ALA A 122 12.62 -9.90 7.99
N GLU A 123 13.12 -9.91 6.76
CA GLU A 123 14.55 -9.70 6.48
C GLU A 123 15.00 -8.28 6.77
N THR A 124 14.19 -7.29 6.39
CA THR A 124 14.61 -5.88 6.47
C THR A 124 14.31 -5.22 7.81
N LEU A 125 13.28 -5.65 8.52
CA LEU A 125 12.89 -5.04 9.78
C LEU A 125 13.48 -5.74 11.01
N SER A 126 13.85 -7.00 10.90
CA SER A 126 14.40 -7.75 12.02
C SER A 126 15.93 -7.66 12.11
N ALA A 127 16.55 -7.03 11.14
CA ALA A 127 18.01 -6.87 11.12
C ALA A 127 18.47 -5.76 12.06
#